data_fe0abd384f35ee6cd600885e553b5014
#
_entry.id   fe0abd384f35ee6cd600885e553b5014
#
_cell.length_a   1.000
_cell.length_b   1.000
_cell.length_c   1.000
_cell.angle_alpha   90.00
_cell.angle_beta   90.00
_cell.angle_gamma   90.00
#
_symmetry.space_group_name_H-M   'P 1'
#
loop_
_entity.id
_entity.type
_entity.pdbx_description
1 polymer ?
#
loop_
_entity_poly.entity_id
_entity_poly.type
_entity_poly.pdbx_seq_one_letter_code
_entity_poly.pdbx_strand_id
1 'polypeptide(L)'
;SCSLELGGKNPLVVMPSANLDNAVEGAYWGAFGTAGQRCTSLGNLILHKDIYDAFMAKFMAKVESTTIGDSLAHDGVLYGPMLSEKYAKDFLSGVEMCNASGAKQIFGKGRITSNNKPANFLGTAEDGVFMWPHVFTEVTEDMTCFHEEVFGPAVTICKANDFDHALHLANA
;
A
#
# COMPACT_ATOMS: atom_id res chain seq x y z
N SER A 1 -3.07 24.70 -24.98
CA SER A 1 -2.38 23.58 -24.33
C SER A 1 -3.25 23.06 -23.16
N CYS A 2 -3.29 21.75 -22.97
CA CYS A 2 -3.98 21.10 -21.86
C CYS A 2 -2.94 20.36 -21.03
N SER A 3 -3.01 20.48 -19.68
CA SER A 3 -2.22 19.69 -18.74
C SER A 3 -3.19 18.89 -17.88
N LEU A 4 -2.95 17.57 -17.75
CA LEU A 4 -3.81 16.65 -17.00
C LEU A 4 -2.99 16.05 -15.86
N GLU A 5 -3.52 16.20 -14.64
CA GLU A 5 -3.03 15.57 -13.41
C GLU A 5 -4.11 14.62 -12.90
N LEU A 6 -3.92 13.32 -13.08
CA LEU A 6 -4.93 12.29 -12.89
C LEU A 6 -4.45 11.26 -11.87
N GLY A 7 -5.38 10.51 -11.28
CA GLY A 7 -5.12 9.39 -10.41
C GLY A 7 -5.06 8.05 -11.14
N GLY A 8 -5.04 6.98 -10.38
CA GLY A 8 -5.08 5.62 -10.91
C GLY A 8 -4.98 4.55 -9.84
N LYS A 9 -5.43 3.36 -10.18
CA LYS A 9 -5.24 2.14 -9.37
C LYS A 9 -4.15 1.29 -10.02
N ASN A 10 -2.90 1.76 -9.88
CA ASN A 10 -1.77 1.23 -10.64
C ASN A 10 -1.44 -0.22 -10.27
N PRO A 11 -1.36 -1.16 -11.24
CA PRO A 11 -1.01 -2.54 -10.97
C PRO A 11 0.52 -2.75 -11.00
N LEU A 12 0.97 -3.71 -10.18
CA LEU A 12 2.29 -4.33 -10.30
C LEU A 12 2.10 -5.83 -10.34
N VAL A 13 2.55 -6.47 -11.43
CA VAL A 13 2.46 -7.91 -11.64
C VAL A 13 3.78 -8.57 -11.29
N VAL A 14 3.74 -9.63 -10.47
CA VAL A 14 4.93 -10.43 -10.14
C VAL A 14 4.70 -11.88 -10.56
N MET A 15 5.55 -12.34 -11.50
CA MET A 15 5.53 -13.68 -12.05
C MET A 15 6.62 -14.57 -11.43
N PRO A 16 6.53 -15.92 -11.54
CA PRO A 16 7.51 -16.85 -10.96
C PRO A 16 8.96 -16.65 -11.41
N SER A 17 9.16 -16.07 -12.60
CA SER A 17 10.49 -15.75 -13.13
C SER A 17 11.14 -14.50 -12.54
N ALA A 18 10.42 -13.74 -11.71
CA ALA A 18 10.93 -12.52 -11.11
C ALA A 18 12.01 -12.82 -10.06
N ASN A 19 12.98 -11.90 -9.92
CA ASN A 19 13.81 -11.88 -8.73
C ASN A 19 12.94 -11.43 -7.55
N LEU A 20 12.69 -12.34 -6.62
CA LEU A 20 11.73 -12.15 -5.53
C LEU A 20 12.11 -10.98 -4.61
N ASP A 21 13.40 -10.83 -4.28
CA ASP A 21 13.85 -9.77 -3.38
C ASP A 21 13.68 -8.39 -4.02
N ASN A 22 14.03 -8.25 -5.30
CA ASN A 22 13.83 -7.01 -6.04
C ASN A 22 12.34 -6.68 -6.21
N ALA A 23 11.51 -7.70 -6.47
CA ALA A 23 10.07 -7.52 -6.61
C ALA A 23 9.41 -7.07 -5.29
N VAL A 24 9.83 -7.65 -4.17
CA VAL A 24 9.37 -7.25 -2.83
C VAL A 24 9.79 -5.81 -2.52
N GLU A 25 11.05 -5.43 -2.81
CA GLU A 25 11.54 -4.07 -2.61
C GLU A 25 10.76 -3.06 -3.44
N GLY A 26 10.56 -3.35 -4.73
CA GLY A 26 9.79 -2.51 -5.64
C GLY A 26 8.34 -2.35 -5.22
N ALA A 27 7.68 -3.42 -4.81
CA ALA A 27 6.30 -3.38 -4.31
C ALA A 27 6.19 -2.58 -3.00
N TYR A 28 7.11 -2.79 -2.08
CA TYR A 28 7.16 -2.09 -0.79
C TYR A 28 7.33 -0.57 -0.97
N TRP A 29 8.33 -0.17 -1.76
CA TRP A 29 8.54 1.25 -2.08
C TRP A 29 7.38 1.83 -2.88
N GLY A 30 6.88 1.11 -3.88
CA GLY A 30 5.76 1.55 -4.72
C GLY A 30 4.48 1.80 -3.93
N ALA A 31 4.18 0.95 -2.94
CA ALA A 31 2.98 1.08 -2.12
C ALA A 31 3.10 2.15 -1.04
N PHE A 32 4.25 2.23 -0.36
CA PHE A 32 4.36 2.99 0.89
C PHE A 32 5.31 4.18 0.81
N GLY A 33 6.19 4.24 -0.19
CA GLY A 33 7.05 5.41 -0.41
C GLY A 33 6.21 6.68 -0.52
N THR A 34 6.67 7.77 0.13
CA THR A 34 5.92 9.05 0.24
C THR A 34 4.50 8.91 0.85
N ALA A 35 4.33 7.94 1.77
CA ALA A 35 3.02 7.58 2.35
C ALA A 35 1.95 7.20 1.30
N GLY A 36 2.33 6.65 0.14
CA GLY A 36 1.39 6.33 -0.93
C GLY A 36 0.68 7.53 -1.56
N GLN A 37 1.18 8.75 -1.36
CA GLN A 37 0.55 9.99 -1.82
C GLN A 37 1.08 10.42 -3.20
N ARG A 38 1.07 9.50 -4.17
CA ARG A 38 1.45 9.78 -5.57
C ARG A 38 0.44 9.14 -6.51
N CYS A 39 0.13 9.82 -7.62
CA CYS A 39 -0.68 9.25 -8.71
C CYS A 39 -0.06 7.96 -9.30
N THR A 40 1.23 7.73 -9.09
CA THR A 40 1.98 6.55 -9.53
C THR A 40 2.22 5.53 -8.41
N SER A 41 1.64 5.71 -7.22
CA SER A 41 1.74 4.73 -6.14
C SER A 41 1.10 3.40 -6.53
N LEU A 42 1.65 2.31 -6.02
CA LEU A 42 1.11 0.98 -6.25
C LEU A 42 -0.25 0.83 -5.55
N GLY A 43 -1.28 0.57 -6.33
CA GLY A 43 -2.64 0.29 -5.85
C GLY A 43 -2.92 -1.19 -5.76
N ASN A 44 -2.75 -1.95 -6.86
CA ASN A 44 -3.00 -3.37 -6.96
C ASN A 44 -1.70 -4.18 -7.13
N LEU A 45 -1.35 -4.99 -6.16
CA LEU A 45 -0.26 -5.97 -6.26
C LEU A 45 -0.83 -7.30 -6.72
N ILE A 46 -0.48 -7.73 -7.94
CA ILE A 46 -0.98 -8.94 -8.58
C ILE A 46 0.12 -9.99 -8.53
N LEU A 47 -0.07 -11.03 -7.72
CA LEU A 47 0.92 -12.07 -7.48
C LEU A 47 0.49 -13.39 -8.13
N HIS A 48 1.39 -14.01 -8.91
CA HIS A 48 1.16 -15.36 -9.39
C HIS A 48 1.05 -16.33 -8.21
N LYS A 49 0.12 -17.27 -8.28
CA LYS A 49 -0.20 -18.23 -7.20
C LYS A 49 1.00 -18.99 -6.66
N ASP A 50 1.94 -19.37 -7.53
CA ASP A 50 3.08 -20.22 -7.17
C ASP A 50 4.16 -19.50 -6.33
N ILE A 51 4.18 -18.16 -6.37
CA ILE A 51 5.12 -17.35 -5.57
C ILE A 51 4.43 -16.59 -4.45
N TYR A 52 3.10 -16.67 -4.36
CA TYR A 52 2.31 -15.85 -3.45
C TYR A 52 2.79 -15.95 -2.00
N ASP A 53 2.91 -17.16 -1.47
CA ASP A 53 3.24 -17.35 -0.05
C ASP A 53 4.68 -16.90 0.25
N ALA A 54 5.63 -17.22 -0.64
CA ALA A 54 7.03 -16.81 -0.49
C ALA A 54 7.19 -15.27 -0.58
N PHE A 55 6.45 -14.64 -1.51
CA PHE A 55 6.44 -13.19 -1.64
C PHE A 55 5.84 -12.54 -0.39
N MET A 56 4.65 -13.00 0.03
CA MET A 56 3.93 -12.44 1.18
C MET A 56 4.74 -12.52 2.47
N ALA A 57 5.45 -13.62 2.71
CA ALA A 57 6.32 -13.76 3.88
C ALA A 57 7.39 -12.64 3.92
N LYS A 58 8.08 -12.39 2.80
CA LYS A 58 9.11 -11.34 2.70
C LYS A 58 8.51 -9.93 2.74
N PHE A 59 7.41 -9.72 2.02
CA PHE A 59 6.73 -8.43 1.94
C PHE A 59 6.22 -7.99 3.32
N MET A 60 5.52 -8.88 4.03
CA MET A 60 5.00 -8.57 5.36
C MET A 60 6.10 -8.31 6.39
N ALA A 61 7.22 -9.03 6.32
CA ALA A 61 8.38 -8.74 7.19
C ALA A 61 8.91 -7.30 6.98
N LYS A 62 8.93 -6.80 5.73
CA LYS A 62 9.27 -5.41 5.44
C LYS A 62 8.20 -4.43 5.96
N VAL A 63 6.93 -4.71 5.71
CA VAL A 63 5.81 -3.87 6.16
C VAL A 63 5.83 -3.71 7.69
N GLU A 64 6.02 -4.80 8.42
CA GLU A 64 6.08 -4.80 9.88
C GLU A 64 7.28 -4.03 10.43
N SER A 65 8.40 -4.02 9.69
CA SER A 65 9.62 -3.29 10.05
C SER A 65 9.67 -1.84 9.53
N THR A 66 8.59 -1.35 8.91
CA THR A 66 8.56 -0.01 8.31
C THR A 66 8.84 1.07 9.36
N THR A 67 9.85 1.90 9.09
CA THR A 67 10.13 3.09 9.89
C THR A 67 9.32 4.27 9.37
N ILE A 68 8.48 4.82 10.22
CA ILE A 68 7.58 5.93 9.93
C ILE A 68 7.95 7.08 10.87
N GLY A 69 7.83 8.31 10.42
CA GLY A 69 8.10 9.44 11.32
C GLY A 69 8.51 10.73 10.61
N ASP A 70 9.20 11.58 11.35
CA ASP A 70 9.72 12.84 10.83
C ASP A 70 10.96 12.59 9.96
N SER A 71 10.73 12.60 8.65
CA SER A 71 11.79 12.40 7.64
C SER A 71 12.73 13.59 7.47
N LEU A 72 12.44 14.73 8.06
CA LEU A 72 13.34 15.89 8.05
C LEU A 72 14.36 15.82 9.20
N ALA A 73 13.96 15.23 10.32
CA ALA A 73 14.80 15.11 11.51
C ALA A 73 15.55 13.77 11.61
N HIS A 74 15.11 12.74 10.89
CA HIS A 74 15.64 11.37 11.04
C HIS A 74 15.90 10.69 9.71
N ASP A 75 17.09 10.13 9.55
CA ASP A 75 17.43 9.26 8.43
C ASP A 75 16.77 7.88 8.56
N GLY A 76 16.53 7.22 7.43
CA GLY A 76 15.96 5.86 7.37
C GLY A 76 14.44 5.80 7.51
N VAL A 77 13.75 6.94 7.60
CA VAL A 77 12.29 7.00 7.53
C VAL A 77 11.82 6.70 6.12
N LEU A 78 10.94 5.70 5.95
CA LEU A 78 10.35 5.39 4.64
C LEU A 78 9.39 6.48 4.19
N TYR A 79 8.52 6.92 5.10
CA TYR A 79 7.58 7.99 4.82
C TYR A 79 7.21 8.82 6.06
N GLY A 80 6.87 10.06 5.80
CA GLY A 80 6.40 11.05 6.74
C GLY A 80 4.87 11.08 6.90
N PRO A 81 4.32 12.23 7.32
CA PRO A 81 2.88 12.38 7.54
C PRO A 81 2.09 12.47 6.22
N MET A 82 0.79 12.31 6.33
CA MET A 82 -0.16 12.74 5.29
C MET A 82 -0.12 14.27 5.16
N LEU A 83 -0.44 14.76 3.96
CA LEU A 83 -0.38 16.19 3.64
C LEU A 83 -1.25 17.06 4.57
N SER A 84 -2.41 16.54 5.00
CA SER A 84 -3.32 17.23 5.91
C SER A 84 -4.35 16.30 6.55
N GLU A 85 -5.09 16.83 7.53
CA GLU A 85 -6.25 16.12 8.15
C GLU A 85 -7.33 15.74 7.13
N LYS A 86 -7.53 16.55 6.07
CA LYS A 86 -8.47 16.20 4.99
C LYS A 86 -8.04 14.93 4.29
N TYR A 87 -6.77 14.85 3.84
CA TYR A 87 -6.25 13.66 3.15
C TYR A 87 -6.21 12.43 4.04
N ALA A 88 -5.98 12.62 5.34
CA ALA A 88 -6.06 11.54 6.31
C ALA A 88 -7.47 10.96 6.45
N LYS A 89 -8.48 11.82 6.46
CA LYS A 89 -9.90 11.39 6.49
C LYS A 89 -10.28 10.68 5.19
N ASP A 90 -9.89 11.24 4.05
CA ASP A 90 -10.14 10.62 2.73
C ASP A 90 -9.48 9.22 2.66
N PHE A 91 -8.24 9.09 3.15
CA PHE A 91 -7.55 7.82 3.26
C PHE A 91 -8.28 6.81 4.15
N LEU A 92 -8.72 7.21 5.34
CA LEU A 92 -9.44 6.33 6.26
C LEU A 92 -10.80 5.89 5.67
N SER A 93 -11.48 6.78 4.95
CA SER A 93 -12.69 6.39 4.20
C SER A 93 -12.38 5.36 3.11
N GLY A 94 -11.23 5.47 2.45
CA GLY A 94 -10.73 4.45 1.51
C GLY A 94 -10.45 3.10 2.19
N VAL A 95 -9.88 3.11 3.39
CA VAL A 95 -9.69 1.89 4.20
C VAL A 95 -11.03 1.25 4.58
N GLU A 96 -12.01 2.06 4.98
CA GLU A 96 -13.36 1.59 5.27
C GLU A 96 -14.05 0.99 4.02
N MET A 97 -13.88 1.62 2.87
CA MET A 97 -14.37 1.13 1.58
C MET A 97 -13.75 -0.22 1.22
N CYS A 98 -12.43 -0.41 1.43
CA CYS A 98 -11.78 -1.71 1.21
C CYS A 98 -12.39 -2.80 2.09
N ASN A 99 -12.59 -2.53 3.38
CA ASN A 99 -13.22 -3.47 4.30
C ASN A 99 -14.68 -3.78 3.92
N ALA A 100 -15.44 -2.74 3.53
CA ALA A 100 -16.83 -2.88 3.09
C ALA A 100 -16.96 -3.65 1.77
N SER A 101 -15.94 -3.62 0.91
CA SER A 101 -15.87 -4.40 -0.33
C SER A 101 -15.66 -5.90 -0.09
N GLY A 102 -15.32 -6.32 1.14
CA GLY A 102 -15.03 -7.71 1.49
C GLY A 102 -13.55 -8.09 1.43
N ALA A 103 -12.66 -7.13 1.17
CA ALA A 103 -11.22 -7.36 1.23
C ALA A 103 -10.78 -7.65 2.68
N LYS A 104 -9.84 -8.58 2.84
CA LYS A 104 -9.33 -8.96 4.14
C LYS A 104 -8.16 -8.07 4.53
N GLN A 105 -8.39 -7.17 5.47
CA GLN A 105 -7.30 -6.39 6.05
C GLN A 105 -6.42 -7.29 6.94
N ILE A 106 -5.15 -7.43 6.60
CA ILE A 106 -4.18 -8.23 7.36
C ILE A 106 -3.19 -7.36 8.15
N PHE A 107 -3.07 -6.07 7.81
CA PHE A 107 -2.22 -5.11 8.52
C PHE A 107 -2.81 -3.71 8.49
N GLY A 108 -2.46 -2.88 9.48
CA GLY A 108 -2.87 -1.49 9.58
C GLY A 108 -3.77 -1.21 10.79
N LYS A 109 -3.56 -0.03 11.41
CA LYS A 109 -4.29 0.39 12.63
C LYS A 109 -4.82 1.83 12.53
N GLY A 110 -4.98 2.33 11.29
CA GLY A 110 -5.44 3.69 11.05
C GLY A 110 -4.37 4.73 11.40
N ARG A 111 -4.77 5.79 12.09
CA ARG A 111 -3.87 6.88 12.49
C ARG A 111 -2.89 6.43 13.58
N ILE A 112 -1.64 6.86 13.44
CA ILE A 112 -0.61 6.70 14.45
C ILE A 112 -0.78 7.80 15.51
N THR A 113 -0.80 7.38 16.77
CA THR A 113 -0.87 8.24 17.96
C THR A 113 0.17 7.77 18.97
N SER A 114 0.41 8.53 20.02
CA SER A 114 1.28 8.14 21.13
C SER A 114 0.92 6.77 21.74
N ASN A 115 -0.36 6.37 21.68
CA ASN A 115 -0.86 5.13 22.27
C ASN A 115 -0.70 3.89 21.40
N ASN A 116 -0.51 4.06 20.07
CA ASN A 116 -0.47 2.93 19.14
C ASN A 116 0.72 2.98 18.16
N LYS A 117 1.66 3.91 18.34
CA LYS A 117 2.80 4.04 17.44
C LYS A 117 3.67 2.78 17.41
N PRO A 118 4.23 2.41 16.24
CA PRO A 118 5.16 1.28 16.17
C PRO A 118 6.44 1.60 16.96
N ALA A 119 7.13 0.55 17.41
CA ALA A 119 8.34 0.68 18.22
C ALA A 119 9.48 1.45 17.50
N ASN A 120 9.49 1.37 16.18
CA ASN A 120 10.44 2.05 15.29
C ASN A 120 9.92 3.38 14.73
N PHE A 121 8.87 3.97 15.32
CA PHE A 121 8.40 5.31 14.97
C PHE A 121 9.43 6.36 15.44
N LEU A 122 9.81 7.27 14.53
CA LEU A 122 10.78 8.32 14.80
C LEU A 122 10.11 9.69 14.86
N GLY A 123 10.27 10.40 15.97
CA GLY A 123 9.67 11.70 16.22
C GLY A 123 8.46 11.64 17.17
N THR A 124 7.65 12.68 17.14
CA THR A 124 6.45 12.85 17.96
C THR A 124 5.20 12.63 17.10
N ALA A 125 4.33 11.73 17.50
CA ALA A 125 3.15 11.35 16.70
C ALA A 125 2.13 12.51 16.56
N GLU A 126 2.16 13.45 17.48
CA GLU A 126 1.30 14.64 17.52
C GLU A 126 1.77 15.76 16.59
N ASP A 127 3.03 15.73 16.12
CA ASP A 127 3.60 16.76 15.24
C ASP A 127 3.17 16.59 13.77
N GLY A 128 2.41 15.56 13.46
CA GLY A 128 1.92 15.28 12.11
C GLY A 128 0.74 14.32 12.06
N VAL A 129 0.24 14.13 10.86
CA VAL A 129 -0.87 13.20 10.59
C VAL A 129 -0.31 11.91 10.01
N PHE A 130 0.23 11.06 10.87
CA PHE A 130 0.86 9.81 10.45
C PHE A 130 -0.14 8.67 10.40
N MET A 131 0.00 7.79 9.38
CA MET A 131 -0.86 6.62 9.18
C MET A 131 -0.04 5.35 9.21
N TRP A 132 -0.63 4.27 9.76
CA TRP A 132 -0.10 2.94 9.58
C TRP A 132 -0.18 2.54 8.10
N PRO A 133 0.76 1.73 7.60
CA PRO A 133 0.56 1.06 6.31
C PRO A 133 -0.59 0.06 6.41
N HIS A 134 -1.40 -0.03 5.36
CA HIS A 134 -2.53 -0.97 5.30
C HIS A 134 -2.32 -1.97 4.18
N VAL A 135 -2.55 -3.24 4.49
CA VAL A 135 -2.44 -4.34 3.52
C VAL A 135 -3.74 -5.12 3.51
N PHE A 136 -4.32 -5.22 2.31
CA PHE A 136 -5.56 -5.95 2.04
C PHE A 136 -5.26 -7.14 1.12
N THR A 137 -5.77 -8.31 1.50
CA THR A 137 -5.65 -9.55 0.71
C THR A 137 -7.03 -10.08 0.33
N GLU A 138 -7.05 -11.18 -0.42
CA GLU A 138 -8.29 -11.82 -0.90
C GLU A 138 -9.12 -10.87 -1.77
N VAL A 139 -8.45 -9.93 -2.46
CA VAL A 139 -9.09 -8.94 -3.33
C VAL A 139 -9.37 -9.57 -4.69
N THR A 140 -10.59 -9.37 -5.17
CA THR A 140 -11.07 -9.82 -6.48
C THR A 140 -11.52 -8.63 -7.34
N GLU A 141 -11.61 -8.82 -8.65
CA GLU A 141 -11.91 -7.74 -9.61
C GLU A 141 -13.32 -7.15 -9.48
N ASP A 142 -14.25 -7.84 -8.84
CA ASP A 142 -15.61 -7.36 -8.58
C ASP A 142 -15.72 -6.44 -7.35
N MET A 143 -14.65 -6.33 -6.56
CA MET A 143 -14.61 -5.48 -5.36
C MET A 143 -14.35 -4.02 -5.73
N THR A 144 -15.07 -3.10 -5.10
CA THR A 144 -14.87 -1.64 -5.28
C THR A 144 -13.41 -1.23 -5.03
N CYS A 145 -12.77 -1.80 -4.03
CA CYS A 145 -11.38 -1.50 -3.68
C CYS A 145 -10.36 -1.95 -4.74
N PHE A 146 -10.74 -2.79 -5.70
CA PHE A 146 -9.89 -3.15 -6.82
C PHE A 146 -9.81 -2.02 -7.85
N HIS A 147 -10.86 -1.22 -8.02
CA HIS A 147 -10.95 -0.15 -9.02
C HIS A 147 -10.67 1.24 -8.47
N GLU A 148 -11.08 1.50 -7.22
CA GLU A 148 -10.98 2.84 -6.64
C GLU A 148 -9.59 3.12 -6.05
N GLU A 149 -9.05 4.28 -6.36
CA GLU A 149 -7.78 4.75 -5.80
C GLU A 149 -7.92 5.04 -4.29
N VAL A 150 -7.02 4.46 -3.49
CA VAL A 150 -6.84 4.84 -2.09
C VAL A 150 -5.56 5.65 -1.98
N PHE A 151 -5.69 6.98 -1.88
CA PHE A 151 -4.55 7.90 -1.86
C PHE A 151 -3.95 7.96 -0.45
N GLY A 152 -2.96 7.09 -0.21
CA GLY A 152 -2.36 6.90 1.09
C GLY A 152 -1.60 5.57 1.20
N PRO A 153 -1.03 5.25 2.36
CA PRO A 153 -0.19 4.07 2.52
C PRO A 153 -1.03 2.77 2.62
N ALA A 154 -1.63 2.37 1.49
CA ALA A 154 -2.42 1.15 1.39
C ALA A 154 -2.13 0.41 0.08
N VAL A 155 -2.22 -0.91 0.12
CA VAL A 155 -2.11 -1.79 -1.05
C VAL A 155 -3.12 -2.91 -0.98
N THR A 156 -3.75 -3.20 -2.13
CA THR A 156 -4.63 -4.37 -2.32
C THR A 156 -3.85 -5.46 -3.04
N ILE A 157 -4.04 -6.72 -2.64
CA ILE A 157 -3.29 -7.86 -3.16
C ILE A 157 -4.23 -8.88 -3.76
N CYS A 158 -4.02 -9.15 -5.05
CA CYS A 158 -4.76 -10.11 -5.85
C CYS A 158 -3.88 -11.31 -6.20
N LYS A 159 -4.49 -12.50 -6.32
CA LYS A 159 -3.80 -13.72 -6.76
C LYS A 159 -4.14 -14.01 -8.21
N ALA A 160 -3.13 -14.16 -9.07
CA ALA A 160 -3.30 -14.59 -10.44
C ALA A 160 -2.95 -16.07 -10.62
N ASN A 161 -3.71 -16.76 -11.47
CA ASN A 161 -3.51 -18.19 -11.75
C ASN A 161 -2.37 -18.45 -12.73
N ASP A 162 -2.20 -17.53 -13.69
CA ASP A 162 -1.24 -17.59 -14.79
C ASP A 162 -1.00 -16.17 -15.33
N PHE A 163 -0.21 -16.08 -16.41
CA PHE A 163 0.14 -14.79 -17.02
C PHE A 163 -1.07 -14.08 -17.65
N ASP A 164 -1.94 -14.84 -18.35
CA ASP A 164 -3.10 -14.25 -19.02
C ASP A 164 -4.10 -13.68 -17.99
N HIS A 165 -4.31 -14.40 -16.88
CA HIS A 165 -5.11 -13.90 -15.77
C HIS A 165 -4.47 -12.67 -15.10
N ALA A 166 -3.15 -12.66 -14.92
CA ALA A 166 -2.46 -11.50 -14.37
C ALA A 166 -2.57 -10.27 -15.29
N LEU A 167 -2.45 -10.48 -16.60
CA LEU A 167 -2.62 -9.42 -17.60
C LEU A 167 -4.06 -8.90 -17.66
N HIS A 168 -5.05 -9.80 -17.53
CA HIS A 168 -6.46 -9.42 -17.42
C HIS A 168 -6.67 -8.52 -16.20
N LEU A 169 -6.24 -8.95 -15.02
CA LEU A 169 -6.37 -8.16 -13.78
C LEU A 169 -5.65 -6.81 -13.84
N ALA A 170 -4.54 -6.72 -14.57
CA ALA A 170 -3.80 -5.47 -14.72
C ALA A 170 -4.50 -4.45 -15.65
N ASN A 171 -5.46 -4.89 -16.47
CA ASN A 171 -6.19 -4.07 -17.43
C ASN A 171 -7.69 -3.90 -17.09
N ALA A 172 -8.15 -4.50 -16.02
CA ALA A 172 -9.55 -4.48 -15.59
C ALA A 172 -9.99 -3.18 -14.90
#